data_23df54df472102c547cf92123f01afb8
#
_entry.id   23df54df472102c547cf92123f01afb8
#
_cell.length_a   1.000
_cell.length_b   1.000
_cell.length_c   1.000
_cell.angle_alpha   90.00
_cell.angle_beta   90.00
_cell.angle_gamma   90.00
#
_symmetry.space_group_name_H-M   'P 1'
#
loop_
_entity.id
_entity.type
_entity.pdbx_description
1 polymer ?
#
loop_
_entity_poly.entity_id
_entity_poly.type
_entity_poly.pdbx_seq_one_letter_code
_entity_poly.pdbx_strand_id
1 'polypeptide(L)' 'LRHLIAEGRARAYRRLSLETGRPEPFHAAHALYRKHGFAPCPPFANYTDDPFSLCMTRTL' A
#
# COMPACT_ATOMS: atom_id res chain seq x y z
N LEU A 1 -6.54 -3.30 8.51
CA LEU A 1 -6.18 -2.12 7.72
C LEU A 1 -6.72 -0.82 8.30
N ARG A 2 -7.98 -0.83 8.76
CA ARG A 2 -8.56 0.34 9.45
C ARG A 2 -7.75 0.74 10.66
N HIS A 3 -7.25 -0.22 11.39
CA HIS A 3 -6.43 0.03 12.58
C HIS A 3 -5.12 0.75 12.21
N LEU A 4 -4.46 0.32 11.15
CA LEU A 4 -3.22 0.94 10.68
C LEU A 4 -3.47 2.37 10.21
N ILE A 5 -4.56 2.62 9.51
CA ILE A 5 -4.93 3.95 9.06
C ILE A 5 -5.22 4.86 10.25
N ALA A 6 -6.00 4.39 11.21
CA ALA A 6 -6.32 5.15 12.42
C ALA A 6 -5.07 5.46 13.23
N GLU A 7 -4.17 4.50 13.38
CA GLU A 7 -2.92 4.70 14.10
C GLU A 7 -2.01 5.69 13.38
N GLY A 8 -1.92 5.60 12.04
CA GLY A 8 -1.16 6.56 11.24
C GLY A 8 -1.66 7.99 11.44
N ARG A 9 -2.99 8.17 11.45
CA ARG A 9 -3.60 9.48 11.73
C ARG A 9 -3.30 9.97 13.14
N ALA A 10 -3.40 9.08 14.12
CA ALA A 10 -3.11 9.43 15.51
C ALA A 10 -1.65 9.86 15.70
N ARG A 11 -0.73 9.33 14.92
CA ARG A 11 0.69 9.69 14.92
C ARG A 11 1.03 10.83 13.98
N ALA A 12 0.02 11.45 13.34
CA ALA A 12 0.19 12.54 12.38
C ALA A 12 1.03 12.17 11.16
N TYR A 13 1.00 10.92 10.74
CA TYR A 13 1.63 10.51 9.49
C TYR A 13 0.84 11.08 8.30
N ARG A 14 1.55 11.50 7.26
CA ARG A 14 0.93 12.07 6.07
C ARG A 14 0.52 11.00 5.07
N ARG A 15 1.18 9.85 5.10
CA ARG A 15 1.04 8.80 4.09
C ARG A 15 1.34 7.45 4.69
N LEU A 16 0.62 6.44 4.24
CA LEU A 16 0.94 5.04 4.47
C LEU A 16 1.31 4.41 3.13
N SER A 17 2.39 3.63 3.13
CA SER A 17 2.83 2.90 1.95
C SER A 17 3.02 1.44 2.32
N LEU A 18 2.78 0.55 1.36
CA LEU A 18 2.95 -0.88 1.55
C LEU A 18 3.47 -1.53 0.27
N GLU A 19 3.99 -2.73 0.42
CA GLU A 19 4.38 -3.58 -0.68
C GLU A 19 3.56 -4.86 -0.62
N THR A 20 3.04 -5.29 -1.75
CA THR A 20 2.24 -6.51 -1.88
C THR A 20 2.69 -7.29 -3.11
N GLY A 21 2.28 -8.56 -3.21
CA GLY A 21 2.56 -9.36 -4.39
C GLY A 21 1.73 -8.93 -5.58
N ARG A 22 2.30 -9.04 -6.79
CA ARG A 22 1.62 -8.75 -8.04
C ARG A 22 0.79 -9.92 -8.59
N PRO A 23 1.22 -11.20 -8.43
CA PRO A 23 0.52 -12.34 -9.01
C PRO A 23 -0.94 -12.47 -8.57
N GLU A 24 -1.72 -13.19 -9.35
CA GLU A 24 -3.17 -13.33 -9.15
C GLU A 24 -3.61 -13.68 -7.73
N PRO A 25 -2.92 -14.60 -6.98
CA PRO A 25 -3.32 -14.89 -5.60
C PRO A 25 -3.41 -13.67 -4.69
N PHE A 26 -2.76 -12.56 -5.06
CA PHE A 26 -2.76 -11.32 -4.27
C PHE A 26 -3.80 -10.30 -4.74
N HIS A 27 -4.59 -10.61 -5.77
CA HIS A 27 -5.56 -9.64 -6.33
C HIS A 27 -6.66 -9.27 -5.34
N ALA A 28 -7.08 -10.20 -4.49
CA ALA A 28 -8.06 -9.90 -3.44
C ALA A 28 -7.50 -8.88 -2.44
N ALA A 29 -6.22 -8.98 -2.11
CA ALA A 29 -5.55 -8.00 -1.26
C ALA A 29 -5.48 -6.63 -1.94
N HIS A 30 -5.19 -6.59 -3.25
CA HIS A 30 -5.18 -5.33 -4.01
C HIS A 30 -6.55 -4.66 -3.96
N ALA A 31 -7.63 -5.42 -4.12
CA ALA A 31 -8.99 -4.90 -4.05
C ALA A 31 -9.29 -4.32 -2.67
N LEU A 32 -8.85 -4.99 -1.63
CA LEU A 32 -9.00 -4.53 -0.24
C LEU A 32 -8.25 -3.20 -0.04
N TYR A 33 -7.02 -3.10 -0.49
CA TYR A 33 -6.22 -1.87 -0.36
C TYR A 33 -6.85 -0.72 -1.11
N ARG A 34 -7.33 -0.94 -2.34
CA ARG A 34 -8.03 0.08 -3.13
C ARG A 34 -9.29 0.55 -2.43
N LYS A 35 -10.04 -0.36 -1.83
CA LYS A 35 -11.24 -0.02 -1.06
C LYS A 35 -10.91 0.92 0.10
N HIS A 36 -9.72 0.84 0.64
CA HIS A 36 -9.25 1.71 1.73
C HIS A 36 -8.45 2.92 1.23
N GLY A 37 -8.52 3.23 -0.06
CA GLY A 37 -7.91 4.43 -0.61
C GLY A 37 -6.47 4.30 -1.05
N PHE A 38 -5.90 3.09 -1.04
CA PHE A 38 -4.56 2.86 -1.56
C PHE A 38 -4.58 2.81 -3.09
N ALA A 39 -3.55 3.36 -3.69
CA ALA A 39 -3.35 3.34 -5.13
C ALA A 39 -1.94 2.86 -5.45
N PRO A 40 -1.74 2.21 -6.61
CA PRO A 40 -0.41 1.83 -7.04
C PRO A 40 0.52 3.04 -7.11
N CYS A 41 1.77 2.85 -6.73
CA CYS A 41 2.79 3.88 -6.77
C CYS A 41 4.11 3.28 -7.25
N PRO A 42 5.07 4.12 -7.73
CA PRO A 42 6.40 3.65 -8.04
C PRO A 42 7.09 3.06 -6.81
N PRO A 43 8.06 2.14 -6.97
CA PRO A 43 8.85 1.65 -5.86
C PRO A 43 9.44 2.82 -5.07
N PHE A 44 9.38 2.73 -3.74
CA PHE A 44 9.87 3.82 -2.89
C PHE A 44 11.24 3.50 -2.32
N ALA A 45 11.97 4.56 -1.97
CA ALA A 45 13.32 4.49 -1.40
C ALA A 45 14.29 3.73 -2.33
N ASN A 46 14.99 2.73 -1.79
CA ASN A 46 16.01 1.99 -2.51
C ASN A 46 15.51 0.68 -3.12
N TYR A 47 14.19 0.47 -3.15
CA TYR A 47 13.62 -0.73 -3.74
C TYR A 47 13.81 -0.71 -5.25
N THR A 48 14.31 -1.82 -5.80
CA THR A 48 14.33 -2.02 -7.24
C THR A 48 12.95 -2.41 -7.73
N ASP A 49 12.64 -2.07 -8.98
CA ASP A 49 11.38 -2.46 -9.59
C ASP A 49 11.36 -3.98 -9.78
N ASP A 50 10.54 -4.64 -9.00
CA ASP A 50 10.40 -6.09 -9.00
C ASP A 50 9.08 -6.46 -9.67
N PRO A 51 9.09 -7.27 -10.76
CA PRO A 51 7.85 -7.66 -11.44
C PRO A 51 6.88 -8.46 -10.56
N PHE A 52 7.35 -9.03 -9.45
CA PHE A 52 6.50 -9.78 -8.53
C PHE A 52 5.96 -8.94 -7.38
N SER A 53 6.36 -7.68 -7.27
CA SER A 53 5.96 -6.79 -6.19
C SER A 53 5.20 -5.58 -6.71
N LEU A 54 4.24 -5.11 -5.93
CA LEU A 54 3.47 -3.91 -6.21
C LEU A 54 3.50 -3.01 -4.97
N CYS A 55 3.93 -1.77 -5.16
CA CYS A 55 3.87 -0.77 -4.11
C CYS A 55 2.56 -0.01 -4.19
N MET A 56 1.94 0.23 -3.06
CA MET A 56 0.70 1.00 -2.97
C MET A 56 0.81 2.02 -1.84
N THR A 57 0.17 3.15 -2.03
CA THR A 57 0.22 4.25 -1.08
C THR A 57 -1.15 4.90 -0.89
N ARG A 58 -1.36 5.47 0.28
CA ARG A 58 -2.54 6.26 0.61
C ARG A 58 -2.12 7.50 1.40
N THR A 59 -2.66 8.65 1.00
CA THR A 59 -2.55 9.89 1.78
C THR A 59 -3.57 9.85 2.93
N LEU A 60 -3.15 10.23 4.09
CA LEU A 60 -3.99 10.24 5.29
C LEU A 60 -4.67 11.58 5.53
#